data_aa65ecec45bd3e7913a8f5e80fadff88
#
_entry.id   aa65ecec45bd3e7913a8f5e80fadff88
#
_cell.length_a   1.000
_cell.length_b   1.000
_cell.length_c   1.000
_cell.angle_alpha   90.00
_cell.angle_beta   90.00
_cell.angle_gamma   90.00
#
_symmetry.space_group_name_H-M   'P 1'
#
loop_
_entity.id
_entity.type
_entity.pdbx_description
1 polymer ?
#
loop_
_entity_poly.entity_id
_entity_poly.type
_entity_poly.pdbx_seq_one_letter_code
_entity_poly.pdbx_strand_id
1 'polypeptide(L)'
;TIKWAENLLNVPVIDHWWQTETSWAISSNCTGIEMQKTKYGSACKAVPGYDVKIIKPDQTIAKPNEMGDIVVKLPLPPGTFPTLWNADKRYEENYMSNYKGYYQTYDAGHIDDDGYIWIMSRTDDIINVAGHRLSTGAIEEVLSEHQSVAECAVIGIKDQLKGQLPVGLIALKAGVTKDNETISKECIQLVRDKVGPVAAFKIAIVVKRLPKTRSGKVLRGTMRKIADKEVYKMPATIDDPAILDEIKESLIENKILN
;
A
#
# COMPACT_ATOMS: atom_id res chain seq x y z
N THR A 1 6.69 12.92 10.60
CA THR A 1 7.66 13.47 9.61
C THR A 1 7.22 14.85 9.12
N ILE A 2 5.99 15.06 8.56
CA ILE A 2 5.55 16.36 7.99
C ILE A 2 5.64 17.47 9.03
N LYS A 3 5.02 17.30 10.21
CA LYS A 3 5.07 18.29 11.30
C LYS A 3 6.50 18.63 11.75
N TRP A 4 7.39 17.66 11.77
CA TRP A 4 8.81 17.88 12.04
C TRP A 4 9.48 18.74 10.98
N ALA A 5 9.20 18.44 9.68
CA ALA A 5 9.74 19.20 8.57
C ALA A 5 9.21 20.66 8.56
N GLU A 6 7.91 20.86 8.81
CA GLU A 6 7.33 22.21 8.96
C GLU A 6 8.01 23.02 10.05
N ASN A 7 8.21 22.41 11.22
CA ASN A 7 8.88 23.09 12.33
C ASN A 7 10.36 23.41 12.03
N LEU A 8 11.06 22.53 11.31
CA LEU A 8 12.45 22.74 10.94
C LEU A 8 12.63 23.80 9.86
N LEU A 9 11.77 23.77 8.85
CA LEU A 9 11.86 24.65 7.69
C LEU A 9 11.11 25.98 7.87
N ASN A 10 10.25 26.05 8.87
CA ASN A 10 9.37 27.18 9.15
C ASN A 10 8.49 27.59 7.94
N VAL A 11 8.05 26.58 7.19
CA VAL A 11 7.13 26.72 6.04
C VAL A 11 6.13 25.55 6.04
N PRO A 12 4.93 25.71 5.46
CA PRO A 12 4.01 24.60 5.28
C PRO A 12 4.62 23.50 4.41
N VAL A 13 4.44 22.25 4.81
CA VAL A 13 4.77 21.08 3.99
C VAL A 13 3.48 20.53 3.40
N ILE A 14 3.37 20.60 2.08
CA ILE A 14 2.18 20.25 1.31
C ILE A 14 2.35 18.84 0.78
N ASP A 15 1.42 17.96 1.12
CA ASP A 15 1.31 16.64 0.54
C ASP A 15 0.45 16.66 -0.73
N HIS A 16 0.69 15.71 -1.64
CA HIS A 16 -0.11 15.53 -2.83
C HIS A 16 -0.10 14.06 -3.26
N TRP A 17 -1.15 13.66 -3.96
CA TRP A 17 -1.29 12.33 -4.53
C TRP A 17 -1.38 12.41 -6.05
N TRP A 18 -0.54 11.63 -6.71
CA TRP A 18 -0.46 11.51 -8.16
C TRP A 18 -0.02 10.12 -8.57
N GLN A 19 -0.11 9.83 -9.84
CA GLN A 19 0.34 8.58 -10.45
C GLN A 19 1.15 8.87 -11.70
N THR A 20 2.01 7.95 -12.11
CA THR A 20 2.73 8.05 -13.40
C THR A 20 1.75 8.22 -14.54
N GLU A 21 0.64 7.51 -14.49
CA GLU A 21 -0.46 7.55 -15.44
C GLU A 21 -1.08 8.94 -15.58
N THR A 22 -1.22 9.66 -14.48
CA THR A 22 -1.84 10.99 -14.51
C THR A 22 -0.86 12.13 -14.77
N SER A 23 0.45 11.87 -14.63
CA SER A 23 1.56 12.84 -14.86
C SER A 23 1.51 14.09 -13.97
N TRP A 24 0.46 14.28 -13.21
CA TRP A 24 0.23 15.41 -12.30
C TRP A 24 -0.63 14.99 -11.10
N ALA A 25 -0.69 15.85 -10.09
CA ALA A 25 -1.47 15.60 -8.89
C ALA A 25 -2.97 15.45 -9.20
N ILE A 26 -3.56 14.36 -8.67
CA ILE A 26 -5.02 14.14 -8.64
C ILE A 26 -5.61 14.90 -7.44
N SER A 27 -4.89 14.93 -6.33
CA SER A 27 -5.23 15.73 -5.15
C SER A 27 -4.02 16.47 -4.62
N SER A 28 -4.23 17.67 -4.13
CA SER A 28 -3.19 18.53 -3.56
C SER A 28 -3.82 19.73 -2.86
N ASN A 29 -3.01 20.45 -2.08
CA ASN A 29 -3.34 21.77 -1.61
C ASN A 29 -3.06 22.80 -2.72
N CYS A 30 -4.10 23.26 -3.40
CA CYS A 30 -3.98 24.20 -4.53
C CYS A 30 -3.75 25.64 -4.04
N THR A 31 -2.58 25.89 -3.46
CA THR A 31 -2.24 27.16 -2.79
C THR A 31 -2.37 28.40 -3.67
N GLY A 32 -2.29 28.25 -5.00
CA GLY A 32 -2.54 29.35 -5.95
C GLY A 32 -4.01 29.73 -6.08
N ILE A 33 -4.94 28.91 -5.58
CA ILE A 33 -6.38 29.20 -5.54
C ILE A 33 -6.76 29.61 -4.11
N GLU A 34 -6.55 28.69 -3.17
CA GLU A 34 -6.82 28.87 -1.76
C GLU A 34 -5.97 27.92 -0.93
N MET A 35 -5.29 28.43 0.10
CA MET A 35 -4.55 27.61 1.04
C MET A 35 -5.50 26.86 1.96
N GLN A 36 -5.63 25.55 1.75
CA GLN A 36 -6.43 24.67 2.59
C GLN A 36 -5.66 24.31 3.88
N LYS A 37 -6.39 24.08 4.98
CA LYS A 37 -5.79 23.59 6.23
C LYS A 37 -5.13 22.23 6.00
N THR A 38 -3.87 22.08 6.36
CA THR A 38 -3.17 20.79 6.29
C THR A 38 -3.76 19.80 7.29
N LYS A 39 -4.16 18.61 6.79
CA LYS A 39 -4.47 17.44 7.61
C LYS A 39 -3.36 16.43 7.39
N TYR A 40 -2.55 16.17 8.40
CA TYR A 40 -1.39 15.26 8.28
C TYR A 40 -1.81 13.84 7.91
N GLY A 41 -1.25 13.33 6.83
CA GLY A 41 -1.60 12.04 6.24
C GLY A 41 -2.65 12.09 5.12
N SER A 42 -3.26 13.25 4.87
CA SER A 42 -4.14 13.45 3.73
C SER A 42 -3.43 14.22 2.62
N ALA A 43 -3.66 13.80 1.39
CA ALA A 43 -3.21 14.50 0.19
C ALA A 43 -4.12 15.68 -0.19
N CYS A 44 -4.85 16.24 0.77
CA CYS A 44 -5.80 17.33 0.60
C CYS A 44 -7.01 16.97 -0.28
N LYS A 45 -7.52 17.87 -1.10
CA LYS A 45 -8.71 17.70 -1.95
C LYS A 45 -8.34 17.47 -3.40
N ALA A 46 -9.30 16.96 -4.18
CA ALA A 46 -9.12 16.82 -5.62
C ALA A 46 -8.76 18.18 -6.27
N VAL A 47 -7.76 18.16 -7.15
CA VAL A 47 -7.42 19.37 -7.89
C VAL A 47 -8.46 19.64 -8.98
N PRO A 48 -8.63 20.88 -9.45
CA PRO A 48 -9.60 21.21 -10.50
C PRO A 48 -9.47 20.29 -11.72
N GLY A 49 -10.61 19.75 -12.18
CA GLY A 49 -10.69 18.82 -13.30
C GLY A 49 -10.78 17.34 -12.90
N TYR A 50 -10.44 16.96 -11.67
CA TYR A 50 -10.62 15.61 -11.17
C TYR A 50 -11.85 15.47 -10.28
N ASP A 51 -12.74 14.52 -10.60
CA ASP A 51 -13.89 14.14 -9.77
C ASP A 51 -13.60 12.78 -9.11
N VAL A 52 -12.99 12.82 -7.92
CA VAL A 52 -12.58 11.62 -7.17
C VAL A 52 -13.77 11.04 -6.42
N LYS A 53 -13.96 9.75 -6.52
CA LYS A 53 -14.97 8.98 -5.77
C LYS A 53 -14.34 7.79 -5.09
N ILE A 54 -15.02 7.31 -4.06
CA ILE A 54 -14.70 6.06 -3.38
C ILE A 54 -15.80 5.07 -3.71
N ILE A 55 -15.44 3.89 -4.24
CA ILE A 55 -16.39 2.83 -4.58
C ILE A 55 -16.17 1.63 -3.64
N LYS A 56 -17.25 1.16 -3.04
CA LYS A 56 -17.26 0.00 -2.17
C LYS A 56 -17.29 -1.31 -2.96
N PRO A 57 -17.01 -2.47 -2.34
CA PRO A 57 -17.08 -3.78 -3.00
C PRO A 57 -18.43 -4.10 -3.64
N ASP A 58 -19.53 -3.54 -3.11
CA ASP A 58 -20.89 -3.67 -3.65
C ASP A 58 -21.17 -2.73 -4.83
N GLN A 59 -20.15 -2.08 -5.40
CA GLN A 59 -20.22 -1.13 -6.50
C GLN A 59 -20.96 0.18 -6.16
N THR A 60 -21.29 0.45 -4.90
CA THR A 60 -21.92 1.70 -4.49
C THR A 60 -20.87 2.74 -4.11
N ILE A 61 -21.22 4.02 -4.26
CA ILE A 61 -20.38 5.14 -3.81
C ILE A 61 -20.37 5.13 -2.27
N ALA A 62 -19.18 5.19 -1.68
CA ALA A 62 -19.00 5.26 -0.24
C ALA A 62 -19.47 6.60 0.33
N LYS A 63 -19.99 6.57 1.55
CA LYS A 63 -20.22 7.77 2.36
C LYS A 63 -18.89 8.32 2.90
N PRO A 64 -18.88 9.57 3.39
CA PRO A 64 -17.69 10.09 4.06
C PRO A 64 -17.16 9.14 5.14
N ASN A 65 -15.84 9.02 5.20
CA ASN A 65 -15.09 8.13 6.10
C ASN A 65 -15.26 6.61 5.84
N GLU A 66 -16.06 6.18 4.85
CA GLU A 66 -16.11 4.78 4.45
C GLU A 66 -14.97 4.45 3.49
N MET A 67 -14.32 3.32 3.73
CA MET A 67 -13.22 2.81 2.92
C MET A 67 -13.72 2.17 1.62
N GLY A 68 -12.98 2.38 0.54
CA GLY A 68 -13.22 1.74 -0.74
C GLY A 68 -12.07 1.94 -1.72
N ASP A 69 -12.30 1.55 -2.96
CA ASP A 69 -11.36 1.77 -4.05
C ASP A 69 -11.51 3.21 -4.55
N ILE A 70 -10.37 3.89 -4.70
CA ILE A 70 -10.35 5.26 -5.18
C ILE A 70 -10.43 5.24 -6.71
N VAL A 71 -11.39 5.96 -7.26
CA VAL A 71 -11.59 6.07 -8.71
C VAL A 71 -11.77 7.53 -9.10
N VAL A 72 -11.53 7.84 -10.37
CA VAL A 72 -11.76 9.18 -10.93
C VAL A 72 -12.86 9.08 -11.98
N LYS A 73 -13.91 9.89 -11.84
CA LYS A 73 -15.00 9.92 -12.80
C LYS A 73 -14.52 10.46 -14.16
N LEU A 74 -14.96 9.79 -15.23
CA LEU A 74 -14.65 10.20 -16.59
C LEU A 74 -15.55 11.36 -17.06
N PRO A 75 -15.05 12.23 -17.97
CA PRO A 75 -13.73 12.20 -18.59
C PRO A 75 -12.60 12.68 -17.64
N LEU A 76 -11.41 12.17 -17.84
CA LEU A 76 -10.21 12.71 -17.18
C LEU A 76 -9.89 14.12 -17.73
N PRO A 77 -9.14 14.94 -17.00
CA PRO A 77 -8.67 16.23 -17.49
C PRO A 77 -7.90 16.10 -18.81
N PRO A 78 -7.98 17.07 -19.71
CA PRO A 78 -7.26 17.04 -20.98
C PRO A 78 -5.76 16.77 -20.81
N GLY A 79 -5.23 15.85 -21.63
CA GLY A 79 -3.82 15.45 -21.57
C GLY A 79 -3.47 14.42 -20.50
N THR A 80 -4.41 14.05 -19.62
CA THR A 80 -4.21 13.03 -18.61
C THR A 80 -4.43 11.64 -19.21
N PHE A 81 -3.38 10.81 -19.22
CA PHE A 81 -3.42 9.39 -19.56
C PHE A 81 -4.26 9.04 -20.80
N PRO A 82 -3.91 9.52 -21.99
CA PRO A 82 -4.72 9.32 -23.19
C PRO A 82 -4.77 7.86 -23.63
N THR A 83 -3.70 7.11 -23.45
CA THR A 83 -3.60 5.65 -23.73
C THR A 83 -2.26 5.08 -23.25
N LEU A 84 -2.06 3.78 -23.42
CA LEU A 84 -0.77 3.09 -23.33
C LEU A 84 -0.15 2.93 -24.72
N TRP A 85 1.14 3.19 -24.85
CA TRP A 85 1.85 3.08 -26.13
C TRP A 85 1.68 1.71 -26.78
N ASN A 86 1.10 1.68 -27.99
CA ASN A 86 0.78 0.46 -28.75
C ASN A 86 -0.01 -0.60 -27.96
N ALA A 87 -0.85 -0.21 -26.99
CA ALA A 87 -1.54 -1.14 -26.10
C ALA A 87 -2.92 -0.62 -25.64
N ASP A 88 -3.72 -0.03 -26.56
CA ASP A 88 -5.03 0.55 -26.26
C ASP A 88 -5.98 -0.45 -25.58
N LYS A 89 -6.01 -1.70 -26.06
CA LYS A 89 -6.83 -2.75 -25.44
C LYS A 89 -6.45 -2.98 -23.97
N ARG A 90 -5.15 -3.01 -23.68
CA ARG A 90 -4.65 -3.13 -22.30
C ARG A 90 -5.00 -1.91 -21.44
N TYR A 91 -5.00 -0.72 -22.03
CA TYR A 91 -5.46 0.51 -21.38
C TYR A 91 -6.92 0.39 -20.94
N GLU A 92 -7.81 0.00 -21.85
CA GLU A 92 -9.23 -0.18 -21.57
C GLU A 92 -9.47 -1.28 -20.53
N GLU A 93 -8.86 -2.46 -20.73
CA GLU A 93 -9.03 -3.61 -19.84
C GLU A 93 -8.54 -3.34 -18.41
N ASN A 94 -7.38 -2.68 -18.26
CA ASN A 94 -6.80 -2.50 -16.94
C ASN A 94 -7.36 -1.29 -16.19
N TYR A 95 -7.70 -0.22 -16.88
CA TYR A 95 -7.98 1.06 -16.19
C TYR A 95 -9.43 1.52 -16.29
N MET A 96 -10.20 1.02 -17.28
CA MET A 96 -11.53 1.55 -17.58
C MET A 96 -12.67 0.51 -17.45
N SER A 97 -12.34 -0.79 -17.33
CA SER A 97 -13.35 -1.85 -17.41
C SER A 97 -14.01 -2.19 -16.07
N ASN A 98 -13.30 -2.11 -14.95
CA ASN A 98 -13.78 -2.59 -13.66
C ASN A 98 -14.88 -1.70 -13.06
N TYR A 99 -14.83 -0.39 -13.33
CA TYR A 99 -15.79 0.60 -12.84
C TYR A 99 -16.30 1.41 -14.02
N LYS A 100 -17.51 1.07 -14.50
CA LYS A 100 -18.08 1.74 -15.68
C LYS A 100 -18.21 3.26 -15.46
N GLY A 101 -17.54 4.03 -16.33
CA GLY A 101 -17.55 5.50 -16.27
C GLY A 101 -16.50 6.09 -15.31
N TYR A 102 -15.56 5.27 -14.85
CA TYR A 102 -14.47 5.71 -13.97
C TYR A 102 -13.13 5.16 -14.42
N TYR A 103 -12.09 5.94 -14.18
CA TYR A 103 -10.69 5.51 -14.22
C TYR A 103 -10.34 4.85 -12.89
N GLN A 104 -9.80 3.64 -12.95
CA GLN A 104 -9.35 2.89 -11.78
C GLN A 104 -7.91 3.28 -11.43
N THR A 105 -7.70 3.80 -10.21
CA THR A 105 -6.38 4.22 -9.74
C THR A 105 -5.54 3.09 -9.14
N TYR A 106 -6.16 1.99 -8.75
CA TYR A 106 -5.55 0.92 -7.95
C TYR A 106 -5.10 1.38 -6.55
N ASP A 107 -5.58 2.51 -6.09
CA ASP A 107 -5.41 2.96 -4.72
C ASP A 107 -6.71 2.79 -3.94
N ALA A 108 -6.61 2.57 -2.65
CA ALA A 108 -7.73 2.49 -1.73
C ALA A 108 -7.62 3.52 -0.63
N GLY A 109 -8.76 4.02 -0.18
CA GLY A 109 -8.81 5.06 0.82
C GLY A 109 -10.23 5.52 1.12
N HIS A 110 -10.36 6.70 1.66
CA HIS A 110 -11.64 7.34 1.94
C HIS A 110 -11.57 8.85 1.69
N ILE A 111 -12.74 9.47 1.65
CA ILE A 111 -12.90 10.93 1.67
C ILE A 111 -13.57 11.28 2.98
N ASP A 112 -13.04 12.23 3.73
CA ASP A 112 -13.64 12.66 4.99
C ASP A 112 -14.79 13.65 4.79
N ASP A 113 -15.45 14.05 5.89
CA ASP A 113 -16.59 14.97 5.88
C ASP A 113 -16.25 16.36 5.30
N ASP A 114 -14.99 16.78 5.36
CA ASP A 114 -14.50 18.05 4.79
C ASP A 114 -14.05 17.91 3.33
N GLY A 115 -14.13 16.70 2.74
CA GLY A 115 -13.75 16.40 1.37
C GLY A 115 -12.26 16.14 1.17
N TYR A 116 -11.50 15.90 2.24
CA TYR A 116 -10.08 15.52 2.16
C TYR A 116 -9.94 14.05 1.79
N ILE A 117 -9.01 13.77 0.90
CA ILE A 117 -8.72 12.43 0.37
C ILE A 117 -7.59 11.81 1.19
N TRP A 118 -7.83 10.60 1.68
CA TRP A 118 -6.90 9.81 2.48
C TRP A 118 -6.53 8.56 1.71
N ILE A 119 -5.28 8.48 1.25
CA ILE A 119 -4.76 7.31 0.54
C ILE A 119 -4.20 6.35 1.58
N MET A 120 -4.80 5.17 1.68
CA MET A 120 -4.43 4.20 2.72
C MET A 120 -3.47 3.12 2.21
N SER A 121 -3.67 2.63 0.98
CA SER A 121 -2.80 1.63 0.37
C SER A 121 -3.15 1.45 -1.12
N ARG A 122 -2.35 0.63 -1.81
CA ARG A 122 -2.74 0.04 -3.10
C ARG A 122 -3.84 -0.99 -2.86
N THR A 123 -4.74 -1.16 -3.82
CA THR A 123 -5.80 -2.18 -3.74
C THR A 123 -5.24 -3.60 -3.76
N ASP A 124 -4.10 -3.80 -4.43
CA ASP A 124 -3.36 -5.06 -4.46
C ASP A 124 -2.54 -5.34 -3.18
N ASP A 125 -2.33 -4.32 -2.34
CA ASP A 125 -1.69 -4.40 -1.03
C ASP A 125 -2.71 -4.46 0.14
N ILE A 126 -4.02 -4.50 -0.15
CA ILE A 126 -5.04 -4.73 0.87
C ILE A 126 -5.16 -6.23 1.15
N ILE A 127 -5.17 -6.57 2.43
CA ILE A 127 -5.36 -7.93 2.92
C ILE A 127 -6.80 -8.09 3.41
N ASN A 128 -7.54 -9.05 2.86
CA ASN A 128 -8.92 -9.34 3.28
C ASN A 128 -8.93 -10.48 4.29
N VAL A 129 -9.05 -10.15 5.56
CA VAL A 129 -9.08 -11.12 6.66
C VAL A 129 -10.50 -11.24 7.19
N ALA A 130 -11.16 -12.35 6.92
CA ALA A 130 -12.53 -12.62 7.40
C ALA A 130 -13.51 -11.45 7.14
N GLY A 131 -13.40 -10.81 5.98
CA GLY A 131 -14.24 -9.67 5.59
C GLY A 131 -13.69 -8.28 6.01
N HIS A 132 -12.63 -8.22 6.81
CA HIS A 132 -11.97 -6.96 7.16
C HIS A 132 -10.90 -6.61 6.14
N ARG A 133 -10.92 -5.38 5.65
CA ARG A 133 -9.91 -4.83 4.73
C ARG A 133 -8.80 -4.16 5.55
N LEU A 134 -7.62 -4.76 5.54
CA LEU A 134 -6.45 -4.29 6.28
C LEU A 134 -5.41 -3.71 5.32
N SER A 135 -4.91 -2.53 5.63
CA SER A 135 -3.78 -1.95 4.92
C SER A 135 -2.47 -2.62 5.35
N THR A 136 -1.69 -3.09 4.38
CA THR A 136 -0.32 -3.57 4.66
C THR A 136 0.52 -2.44 5.26
N GLY A 137 0.37 -1.22 4.74
CA GLY A 137 1.09 -0.05 5.22
C GLY A 137 0.82 0.28 6.69
N ALA A 138 -0.43 0.15 7.15
CA ALA A 138 -0.76 0.40 8.57
C ALA A 138 -0.09 -0.62 9.51
N ILE A 139 0.02 -1.87 9.09
CA ILE A 139 0.74 -2.90 9.86
C ILE A 139 2.25 -2.66 9.80
N GLU A 140 2.79 -2.30 8.63
CA GLU A 140 4.20 -1.96 8.44
C GLU A 140 4.64 -0.74 9.26
N GLU A 141 3.80 0.29 9.34
CA GLU A 141 4.05 1.46 10.19
C GLU A 141 4.26 1.04 11.65
N VAL A 142 3.37 0.20 12.17
CA VAL A 142 3.48 -0.34 13.54
C VAL A 142 4.73 -1.18 13.71
N LEU A 143 5.05 -2.07 12.76
CA LEU A 143 6.26 -2.90 12.80
C LEU A 143 7.54 -2.06 12.79
N SER A 144 7.54 -0.95 12.06
CA SER A 144 8.70 -0.05 11.96
C SER A 144 9.04 0.67 13.27
N GLU A 145 8.10 0.73 14.22
CA GLU A 145 8.36 1.29 15.55
C GLU A 145 9.21 0.38 16.45
N HIS A 146 9.31 -0.91 16.11
CA HIS A 146 10.11 -1.85 16.88
C HIS A 146 11.61 -1.53 16.74
N GLN A 147 12.31 -1.45 17.86
CA GLN A 147 13.69 -0.95 17.92
C GLN A 147 14.67 -1.75 17.07
N SER A 148 14.44 -3.06 16.91
CA SER A 148 15.31 -3.96 16.13
C SER A 148 14.99 -3.97 14.63
N VAL A 149 13.87 -3.42 14.19
CA VAL A 149 13.42 -3.45 12.79
C VAL A 149 14.10 -2.33 11.99
N ALA A 150 14.80 -2.69 10.92
CA ALA A 150 15.31 -1.74 9.94
C ALA A 150 14.29 -1.48 8.83
N GLU A 151 13.72 -2.56 8.32
CA GLU A 151 12.73 -2.55 7.25
C GLU A 151 11.74 -3.69 7.45
N CYS A 152 10.53 -3.51 6.96
CA CYS A 152 9.54 -4.58 6.96
C CYS A 152 8.66 -4.51 5.71
N ALA A 153 8.05 -5.63 5.39
CA ALA A 153 7.01 -5.73 4.37
C ALA A 153 5.94 -6.69 4.86
N VAL A 154 4.68 -6.35 4.62
CA VAL A 154 3.54 -7.21 4.95
C VAL A 154 2.89 -7.67 3.67
N ILE A 155 2.61 -8.97 3.57
CA ILE A 155 1.89 -9.60 2.47
C ILE A 155 0.68 -10.38 2.98
N GLY A 156 -0.39 -10.42 2.20
CA GLY A 156 -1.52 -11.29 2.46
C GLY A 156 -1.35 -12.63 1.74
N ILE A 157 -1.25 -13.73 2.48
CA ILE A 157 -1.22 -15.08 1.92
C ILE A 157 -2.59 -15.72 1.97
N LYS A 158 -2.88 -16.65 1.06
CA LYS A 158 -4.16 -17.37 1.01
C LYS A 158 -4.40 -18.20 2.27
N ASP A 159 -5.61 -18.11 2.82
CA ASP A 159 -6.09 -18.92 3.95
C ASP A 159 -7.49 -19.44 3.66
N GLN A 160 -7.73 -20.74 3.91
CA GLN A 160 -8.99 -21.41 3.59
C GLN A 160 -10.19 -20.89 4.40
N LEU A 161 -9.95 -20.44 5.64
CA LEU A 161 -11.02 -20.01 6.55
C LEU A 161 -11.25 -18.51 6.53
N LYS A 162 -10.17 -17.74 6.41
CA LYS A 162 -10.20 -16.27 6.54
C LYS A 162 -10.05 -15.52 5.22
N GLY A 163 -9.89 -16.24 4.11
CA GLY A 163 -9.58 -15.71 2.80
C GLY A 163 -8.08 -15.38 2.68
N GLN A 164 -7.58 -14.50 3.55
CA GLN A 164 -6.15 -14.18 3.62
C GLN A 164 -5.67 -14.06 5.08
N LEU A 165 -4.37 -14.25 5.27
CA LEU A 165 -3.67 -13.95 6.52
C LEU A 165 -2.47 -13.04 6.25
N PRO A 166 -2.24 -12.01 7.09
CA PRO A 166 -1.06 -11.17 6.97
C PRO A 166 0.18 -11.91 7.50
N VAL A 167 1.26 -11.80 6.72
CA VAL A 167 2.60 -12.28 7.06
C VAL A 167 3.55 -11.10 6.99
N GLY A 168 4.28 -10.85 8.07
CA GLY A 168 5.34 -9.85 8.13
C GLY A 168 6.69 -10.45 7.79
N LEU A 169 7.41 -9.82 6.87
CA LEU A 169 8.80 -10.10 6.55
C LEU A 169 9.65 -8.95 7.10
N ILE A 170 10.58 -9.24 7.98
CA ILE A 170 11.27 -8.24 8.81
C ILE A 170 12.77 -8.34 8.59
N ALA A 171 13.38 -7.25 8.11
CA ALA A 171 14.84 -7.12 8.06
C ALA A 171 15.32 -6.36 9.32
N LEU A 172 16.34 -6.87 9.98
CA LEU A 172 16.85 -6.31 11.24
C LEU A 172 17.92 -5.24 11.00
N LYS A 173 18.04 -4.35 11.96
CA LYS A 173 19.16 -3.39 12.01
C LYS A 173 20.48 -4.13 12.24
N ALA A 174 21.56 -3.55 11.76
CA ALA A 174 22.90 -4.06 12.03
C ALA A 174 23.18 -4.05 13.55
N GLY A 175 23.85 -5.11 14.04
CA GLY A 175 24.24 -5.21 15.44
C GLY A 175 23.16 -5.70 16.40
N VAL A 176 21.98 -6.08 15.91
CA VAL A 176 20.95 -6.72 16.75
C VAL A 176 21.44 -8.11 17.16
N THR A 177 21.48 -8.36 18.48
CA THR A 177 21.94 -9.63 19.09
C THR A 177 20.80 -10.48 19.64
N LYS A 178 19.59 -9.91 19.72
CA LYS A 178 18.39 -10.64 20.16
C LYS A 178 18.02 -11.69 19.14
N ASP A 179 17.58 -12.86 19.62
CA ASP A 179 17.18 -13.98 18.75
C ASP A 179 15.94 -13.65 17.92
N ASN A 180 15.86 -14.24 16.73
CA ASN A 180 14.81 -13.99 15.76
C ASN A 180 13.40 -14.35 16.26
N GLU A 181 13.29 -15.42 17.06
CA GLU A 181 12.01 -15.89 17.60
C GLU A 181 11.42 -14.87 18.59
N THR A 182 12.24 -14.32 19.45
CA THR A 182 11.83 -13.26 20.39
C THR A 182 11.39 -12.00 19.64
N ILE A 183 12.16 -11.55 18.65
CA ILE A 183 11.79 -10.38 17.84
C ILE A 183 10.46 -10.63 17.11
N SER A 184 10.26 -11.79 16.52
CA SER A 184 9.02 -12.17 15.86
C SER A 184 7.82 -12.10 16.81
N LYS A 185 7.95 -12.60 18.03
CA LYS A 185 6.90 -12.55 19.07
C LYS A 185 6.60 -11.12 19.50
N GLU A 186 7.62 -10.31 19.70
CA GLU A 186 7.47 -8.88 20.04
C GLU A 186 6.75 -8.10 18.93
N CYS A 187 7.11 -8.34 17.67
CA CYS A 187 6.45 -7.73 16.53
C CYS A 187 4.98 -8.14 16.40
N ILE A 188 4.67 -9.43 16.60
CA ILE A 188 3.29 -9.92 16.61
C ILE A 188 2.47 -9.26 17.73
N GLN A 189 3.05 -9.17 18.94
CA GLN A 189 2.38 -8.53 20.07
C GLN A 189 2.18 -7.03 19.81
N LEU A 190 3.17 -6.33 19.26
CA LEU A 190 3.08 -4.91 18.94
C LEU A 190 1.94 -4.61 17.95
N VAL A 191 1.79 -5.42 16.90
CA VAL A 191 0.68 -5.28 15.95
C VAL A 191 -0.65 -5.59 16.62
N ARG A 192 -0.71 -6.61 17.49
CA ARG A 192 -1.92 -6.95 18.24
C ARG A 192 -2.39 -5.81 19.14
N ASP A 193 -1.45 -5.12 19.79
CA ASP A 193 -1.74 -4.04 20.74
C ASP A 193 -2.18 -2.76 20.04
N LYS A 194 -1.56 -2.44 18.88
CA LYS A 194 -1.78 -1.17 18.19
C LYS A 194 -2.82 -1.22 17.07
N VAL A 195 -2.85 -2.30 16.29
CA VAL A 195 -3.84 -2.49 15.21
C VAL A 195 -5.05 -3.26 15.72
N GLY A 196 -4.83 -4.15 16.69
CA GLY A 196 -5.87 -4.96 17.29
C GLY A 196 -5.91 -6.40 16.75
N PRO A 197 -6.63 -7.29 17.47
CA PRO A 197 -6.74 -8.72 17.12
C PRO A 197 -7.46 -8.96 15.78
N VAL A 198 -8.19 -7.99 15.26
CA VAL A 198 -8.85 -8.03 13.95
C VAL A 198 -7.84 -8.22 12.81
N ALA A 199 -6.61 -7.73 12.97
CA ALA A 199 -5.55 -7.91 11.98
C ALA A 199 -5.18 -9.37 11.78
N ALA A 200 -5.45 -10.25 12.77
CA ALA A 200 -5.06 -11.66 12.76
C ALA A 200 -3.56 -11.89 12.42
N PHE A 201 -2.73 -10.91 12.73
CA PHE A 201 -1.29 -10.94 12.48
C PHE A 201 -0.62 -11.91 13.45
N LYS A 202 -0.25 -13.09 12.95
CA LYS A 202 0.30 -14.19 13.75
C LYS A 202 1.65 -14.69 13.27
N ILE A 203 2.12 -14.18 12.14
CA ILE A 203 3.31 -14.65 11.47
C ILE A 203 4.21 -13.44 11.18
N ALA A 204 5.38 -13.45 11.79
CA ALA A 204 6.45 -12.50 11.54
C ALA A 204 7.74 -13.27 11.32
N ILE A 205 8.39 -13.10 10.18
CA ILE A 205 9.57 -13.86 9.75
C ILE A 205 10.74 -12.89 9.61
N VAL A 206 11.82 -13.17 10.31
CA VAL A 206 13.06 -12.42 10.12
C VAL A 206 13.75 -12.91 8.85
N VAL A 207 14.02 -11.96 7.95
CA VAL A 207 14.70 -12.20 6.67
C VAL A 207 15.98 -11.37 6.59
N LYS A 208 16.92 -11.79 5.76
CA LYS A 208 18.18 -11.04 5.58
C LYS A 208 17.95 -9.67 4.96
N ARG A 209 17.07 -9.61 3.96
CA ARG A 209 16.74 -8.38 3.19
C ARG A 209 15.41 -8.56 2.47
N LEU A 210 14.83 -7.45 2.01
CA LEU A 210 13.59 -7.46 1.24
C LEU A 210 13.86 -7.28 -0.25
N PRO A 211 13.14 -7.99 -1.15
CA PRO A 211 13.27 -7.82 -2.58
C PRO A 211 12.73 -6.45 -3.01
N LYS A 212 13.58 -5.71 -3.72
CA LYS A 212 13.30 -4.35 -4.18
C LYS A 212 13.58 -4.18 -5.65
N THR A 213 12.93 -3.19 -6.24
CA THR A 213 13.37 -2.65 -7.54
C THR A 213 14.63 -1.80 -7.35
N ARG A 214 15.34 -1.52 -8.44
CA ARG A 214 16.50 -0.60 -8.45
C ARG A 214 16.18 0.80 -7.92
N SER A 215 14.90 1.21 -7.95
CA SER A 215 14.42 2.46 -7.35
C SER A 215 14.03 2.33 -5.87
N GLY A 216 14.25 1.17 -5.23
CA GLY A 216 13.98 0.94 -3.81
C GLY A 216 12.55 0.50 -3.47
N LYS A 217 11.67 0.29 -4.47
CA LYS A 217 10.29 -0.15 -4.23
C LYS A 217 10.25 -1.64 -3.89
N VAL A 218 9.65 -1.99 -2.74
CA VAL A 218 9.47 -3.38 -2.28
C VAL A 218 8.52 -4.15 -3.19
N LEU A 219 8.91 -5.38 -3.56
CA LEU A 219 8.19 -6.25 -4.49
C LEU A 219 7.19 -7.17 -3.76
N ARG A 220 6.20 -6.58 -3.03
CA ARG A 220 5.19 -7.32 -2.24
C ARG A 220 4.42 -8.34 -3.08
N GLY A 221 3.96 -7.93 -4.28
CA GLY A 221 3.22 -8.81 -5.17
C GLY A 221 4.00 -10.06 -5.60
N THR A 222 5.34 -9.95 -5.77
CA THR A 222 6.19 -11.11 -6.08
C THR A 222 6.34 -12.02 -4.87
N MET A 223 6.58 -11.46 -3.68
CA MET A 223 6.67 -12.24 -2.44
C MET A 223 5.37 -12.99 -2.13
N ARG A 224 4.21 -12.34 -2.32
CA ARG A 224 2.90 -12.98 -2.18
C ARG A 224 2.74 -14.17 -3.13
N LYS A 225 3.07 -14.00 -4.41
CA LYS A 225 2.99 -15.09 -5.40
C LYS A 225 3.90 -16.27 -5.04
N ILE A 226 5.09 -15.99 -4.52
CA ILE A 226 5.98 -17.04 -4.00
C ILE A 226 5.31 -17.77 -2.85
N ALA A 227 4.78 -17.05 -1.85
CA ALA A 227 4.12 -17.64 -0.69
C ALA A 227 2.87 -18.46 -1.05
N ASP A 228 2.10 -18.02 -2.05
CA ASP A 228 0.90 -18.70 -2.56
C ASP A 228 1.20 -19.78 -3.62
N LYS A 229 2.47 -20.06 -3.93
CA LYS A 229 2.92 -21.00 -4.99
C LYS A 229 2.37 -20.64 -6.39
N GLU A 230 2.15 -19.37 -6.63
CA GLU A 230 1.68 -18.88 -7.92
C GLU A 230 2.84 -18.64 -8.89
N VAL A 231 2.56 -18.84 -10.19
CA VAL A 231 3.52 -18.50 -11.25
C VAL A 231 3.72 -16.98 -11.28
N TYR A 232 4.97 -16.54 -11.31
CA TYR A 232 5.31 -15.14 -11.48
C TYR A 232 6.38 -14.95 -12.55
N LYS A 233 6.34 -13.79 -13.20
CA LYS A 233 7.43 -13.36 -14.08
C LYS A 233 8.47 -12.64 -13.23
N MET A 234 9.76 -12.92 -13.49
CA MET A 234 10.85 -12.17 -12.86
C MET A 234 10.66 -10.67 -13.16
N PRO A 235 10.56 -9.82 -12.12
CA PRO A 235 10.43 -8.38 -12.35
C PRO A 235 11.68 -7.82 -13.03
N ALA A 236 11.52 -7.23 -14.23
CA ALA A 236 12.65 -6.70 -15.01
C ALA A 236 13.43 -5.58 -14.28
N THR A 237 12.82 -4.96 -13.29
CA THR A 237 13.38 -3.87 -12.50
C THR A 237 13.94 -4.31 -11.16
N ILE A 238 13.95 -5.61 -10.85
CA ILE A 238 14.52 -6.12 -9.59
C ILE A 238 16.00 -5.76 -9.50
N ASP A 239 16.42 -5.36 -8.30
CA ASP A 239 17.82 -5.01 -8.03
C ASP A 239 18.71 -6.26 -8.01
N ASP A 240 18.36 -7.25 -7.20
CA ASP A 240 19.06 -8.53 -7.12
C ASP A 240 18.05 -9.69 -7.18
N PRO A 241 18.02 -10.48 -8.28
CA PRO A 241 17.13 -11.63 -8.40
C PRO A 241 17.32 -12.73 -7.36
N ALA A 242 18.55 -12.94 -6.84
CA ALA A 242 18.87 -14.01 -5.90
C ALA A 242 18.10 -13.87 -4.57
N ILE A 243 17.66 -12.65 -4.26
CA ILE A 243 16.88 -12.39 -3.03
C ILE A 243 15.54 -13.14 -3.01
N LEU A 244 14.96 -13.47 -4.15
CA LEU A 244 13.70 -14.21 -4.22
C LEU A 244 13.87 -15.66 -3.76
N ASP A 245 15.03 -16.26 -3.99
CA ASP A 245 15.35 -17.59 -3.48
C ASP A 245 15.57 -17.52 -1.96
N GLU A 246 16.25 -16.50 -1.43
CA GLU A 246 16.40 -16.28 0.01
C GLU A 246 15.04 -16.12 0.71
N ILE A 247 14.10 -15.40 0.12
CA ILE A 247 12.73 -15.27 0.63
C ILE A 247 12.01 -16.62 0.60
N LYS A 248 12.13 -17.37 -0.47
CA LYS A 248 11.52 -18.70 -0.60
C LYS A 248 12.05 -19.67 0.47
N GLU A 249 13.35 -19.71 0.70
CA GLU A 249 13.97 -20.50 1.77
C GLU A 249 13.42 -20.09 3.14
N SER A 250 13.37 -18.80 3.44
CA SER A 250 12.82 -18.31 4.71
C SER A 250 11.35 -18.67 4.90
N LEU A 251 10.53 -18.69 3.84
CA LEU A 251 9.14 -19.13 3.90
C LEU A 251 9.02 -20.66 4.14
N ILE A 252 9.92 -21.46 3.58
CA ILE A 252 9.97 -22.91 3.81
C ILE A 252 10.37 -23.21 5.26
N GLU A 253 11.44 -22.60 5.75
CA GLU A 253 11.92 -22.77 7.13
C GLU A 253 10.84 -22.44 8.16
N ASN A 254 10.02 -21.44 7.89
CA ASN A 254 8.91 -21.02 8.74
C ASN A 254 7.58 -21.72 8.44
N LYS A 255 7.58 -22.80 7.65
CA LYS A 255 6.41 -23.65 7.33
C LYS A 255 5.24 -22.93 6.67
N ILE A 256 5.50 -21.84 5.96
CA ILE A 256 4.52 -21.15 5.12
C ILE A 256 4.44 -21.85 3.76
N LEU A 257 5.59 -22.26 3.23
CA LEU A 257 5.70 -23.11 2.05
C LEU A 257 6.04 -24.55 2.52
N ASN A 258 5.15 -25.49 2.21
CA ASN A 258 5.37 -26.94 2.41
C ASN A 258 5.88 -27.59 1.12
#